data_f70fb362c3c8e779c98c15614c0439dc
#
_entry.id   f70fb362c3c8e779c98c15614c0439dc
#
_cell.length_a   1.000
_cell.length_b   1.000
_cell.length_c   1.000
_cell.angle_alpha   90.00
_cell.angle_beta   90.00
_cell.angle_gamma   90.00
#
_symmetry.space_group_name_H-M   'P 1'
#
loop_
_entity.id
_entity.type
_entity.pdbx_description
1 polymer ?
#
loop_
_entity_poly.entity_id
_entity_poly.type
_entity_poly.pdbx_seq_one_letter_code
_entity_poly.pdbx_strand_id
1 'polypeptide(L)'
;MNPTIGRIVIYNHPGSADGKYPPTQSPAIIQNVAADGTVRLFVFGPKGQHMDDGLTQGDGPCQWNWPKREGEIKSQEKVPA
;
A
#
# COMPACT_ATOMS: atom_id res chain seq x y z
N MET A 1 1.41 -1.67 15.60
CA MET A 1 1.20 -3.03 15.07
C MET A 1 2.37 -3.40 14.19
N ASN A 2 2.95 -4.54 14.41
CA ASN A 2 4.09 -4.98 13.61
C ASN A 2 3.62 -5.66 12.33
N PRO A 3 4.32 -5.46 11.22
CA PRO A 3 3.98 -6.15 9.99
C PRO A 3 4.23 -7.65 10.11
N THR A 4 3.30 -8.43 9.57
CA THR A 4 3.43 -9.87 9.51
C THR A 4 2.98 -10.36 8.13
N ILE A 5 3.49 -11.52 7.75
CA ILE A 5 3.16 -12.11 6.45
C ILE A 5 1.65 -12.34 6.36
N GLY A 6 1.09 -12.01 5.22
CA GLY A 6 -0.33 -12.21 4.96
C GLY A 6 -1.23 -11.03 5.28
N ARG A 7 -0.68 -9.97 5.86
CA ARG A 7 -1.47 -8.79 6.17
C ARG A 7 -1.74 -7.97 4.92
N ILE A 8 -2.94 -7.42 4.84
CA ILE A 8 -3.30 -6.51 3.76
C ILE A 8 -2.97 -5.09 4.19
N VAL A 9 -2.22 -4.39 3.34
CA VAL A 9 -1.80 -3.01 3.59
C VAL A 9 -2.05 -2.19 2.35
N ILE A 10 -1.78 -0.89 2.44
CA ILE A 10 -1.92 0.03 1.32
C ILE A 10 -0.52 0.43 0.84
N TYR A 11 -0.29 0.31 -0.45
CA TYR A 11 0.95 0.74 -1.07
C TYR A 11 0.73 2.07 -1.78
N ASN A 12 1.64 3.01 -1.56
CA ASN A 12 1.56 4.34 -2.14
C ASN A 12 2.39 4.41 -3.43
N HIS A 13 1.71 4.52 -4.55
CA HIS A 13 2.38 4.70 -5.84
C HIS A 13 2.89 6.13 -5.97
N PRO A 14 4.10 6.33 -6.49
CA PRO A 14 4.69 7.67 -6.56
C PRO A 14 4.10 8.59 -7.63
N GLY A 15 3.30 8.06 -8.54
CA GLY A 15 2.86 8.85 -9.68
C GLY A 15 3.93 8.96 -10.75
N SER A 16 3.65 9.70 -11.81
CA SER A 16 4.62 9.86 -12.89
C SER A 16 5.52 11.05 -12.64
N ALA A 17 6.75 10.98 -13.18
CA ALA A 17 7.74 12.03 -12.98
C ALA A 17 7.34 13.34 -13.65
N ASP A 18 6.55 13.29 -14.70
CA ASP A 18 6.12 14.48 -15.42
C ASP A 18 4.83 15.07 -14.87
N GLY A 19 4.29 14.48 -13.79
CA GLY A 19 3.05 14.94 -13.19
C GLY A 19 1.79 14.59 -13.95
N LYS A 20 1.91 13.83 -15.01
CA LYS A 20 0.75 13.46 -15.83
C LYS A 20 -0.20 12.52 -15.11
N TYR A 21 0.36 11.63 -14.28
CA TYR A 21 -0.42 10.69 -13.51
C TYR A 21 -0.21 10.98 -12.03
N PRO A 22 -1.27 11.26 -11.28
CA PRO A 22 -1.13 11.58 -9.85
C PRO A 22 -0.73 10.33 -9.06
N PRO A 23 -0.17 10.53 -7.86
CA PRO A 23 0.05 9.42 -6.95
C PRO A 23 -1.26 8.72 -6.61
N THR A 24 -1.21 7.41 -6.51
CA THR A 24 -2.39 6.61 -6.19
C THR A 24 -2.04 5.60 -5.11
N GLN A 25 -3.05 4.92 -4.60
CA GLN A 25 -2.88 3.89 -3.60
C GLN A 25 -3.45 2.58 -4.13
N SER A 26 -2.84 1.48 -3.74
CA SER A 26 -3.31 0.16 -4.12
C SER A 26 -3.24 -0.79 -2.95
N PRO A 27 -4.13 -1.79 -2.88
CA PRO A 27 -4.02 -2.83 -1.88
C PRO A 27 -2.80 -3.71 -2.15
N ALA A 28 -2.21 -4.20 -1.08
CA ALA A 28 -1.06 -5.07 -1.18
C ALA A 28 -1.07 -6.07 -0.03
N ILE A 29 -0.41 -7.20 -0.22
CA ILE A 29 -0.28 -8.21 0.82
C ILE A 29 1.20 -8.33 1.19
N ILE A 30 1.49 -8.32 2.49
CA ILE A 30 2.85 -8.51 2.97
C ILE A 30 3.27 -9.94 2.69
N GLN A 31 4.28 -10.10 1.86
CA GLN A 31 4.77 -11.41 1.50
C GLN A 31 5.96 -11.84 2.36
N ASN A 32 6.76 -10.90 2.81
CA ASN A 32 7.89 -11.20 3.66
C ASN A 32 8.24 -9.99 4.49
N VAL A 33 8.85 -10.23 5.66
CA VAL A 33 9.32 -9.18 6.55
C VAL A 33 10.80 -9.45 6.80
N ALA A 34 11.65 -8.49 6.46
CA ALA A 34 13.09 -8.62 6.65
C ALA A 34 13.49 -8.30 8.09
N ALA A 35 14.69 -8.70 8.45
CA ALA A 35 15.20 -8.48 9.81
C ALA A 35 15.31 -7.00 10.17
N ASP A 36 15.51 -6.13 9.18
CA ASP A 36 15.61 -4.69 9.41
C ASP A 36 14.26 -3.99 9.45
N GLY A 37 13.17 -4.74 9.34
CA GLY A 37 11.82 -4.18 9.39
C GLY A 37 11.23 -3.80 8.05
N THR A 38 12.00 -3.88 6.96
CA THR A 38 11.43 -3.66 5.63
C THR A 38 10.59 -4.84 5.21
N VAL A 39 9.68 -4.62 4.27
CA VAL A 39 8.78 -5.67 3.83
C VAL A 39 8.83 -5.84 2.32
N ARG A 40 8.46 -7.03 1.89
CA ARG A 40 8.17 -7.31 0.49
C ARG A 40 6.66 -7.35 0.34
N LEU A 41 6.15 -6.61 -0.63
CA LEU A 41 4.72 -6.55 -0.90
C LEU A 41 4.39 -7.15 -2.25
N PHE A 42 3.27 -7.84 -2.28
CA PHE A 42 2.63 -8.21 -3.53
C PHE A 42 1.52 -7.20 -3.77
N VAL A 43 1.71 -6.30 -4.75
CA VAL A 43 0.86 -5.14 -4.95
C VAL A 43 -0.13 -5.43 -6.07
N PHE A 44 -1.40 -5.15 -5.80
CA PHE A 44 -2.47 -5.28 -6.78
C PHE A 44 -2.75 -3.91 -7.39
N GLY A 45 -1.95 -3.56 -8.37
CA GLY A 45 -2.04 -2.27 -9.01
C GLY A 45 -3.11 -2.20 -10.08
N PRO A 46 -3.41 -1.00 -10.58
CA PRO A 46 -4.46 -0.82 -11.58
C PRO A 46 -4.14 -1.47 -12.93
N LYS A 47 -2.87 -1.73 -13.19
CA LYS A 47 -2.45 -2.35 -14.45
C LYS A 47 -1.94 -3.78 -14.26
N GLY A 48 -2.16 -4.35 -13.09
CA GLY A 48 -1.74 -5.70 -12.80
C GLY A 48 -0.98 -5.80 -11.50
N GLN A 49 -0.60 -7.01 -11.15
CA GLN A 49 0.12 -7.26 -9.91
C GLN A 49 1.62 -7.18 -10.14
N HIS A 50 2.33 -6.79 -9.09
CA HIS A 50 3.78 -6.86 -9.10
C HIS A 50 4.30 -6.99 -7.66
N MET A 51 5.54 -7.46 -7.52
CA MET A 51 6.18 -7.53 -6.22
C MET A 51 7.20 -6.41 -6.08
N ASP A 52 7.27 -5.85 -4.90
CA ASP A 52 8.23 -4.81 -4.57
C ASP A 52 8.86 -5.14 -3.23
N ASP A 53 10.17 -4.92 -3.11
CA ASP A 53 10.94 -5.36 -1.96
C ASP A 53 11.61 -4.18 -1.28
N GLY A 54 12.03 -4.38 -0.02
CA GLY A 54 12.77 -3.36 0.71
C GLY A 54 11.97 -2.13 1.05
N LEU A 55 10.66 -2.28 1.25
CA LEU A 55 9.77 -1.14 1.46
C LEU A 55 9.66 -0.79 2.94
N THR A 56 9.61 0.50 3.22
CA THR A 56 9.45 1.01 4.59
C THR A 56 8.05 1.53 4.80
N GLN A 57 7.63 1.55 6.06
CA GLN A 57 6.33 2.07 6.44
C GLN A 57 6.33 3.59 6.42
N GLY A 58 5.28 4.17 5.86
CA GLY A 58 5.11 5.61 5.82
C GLY A 58 4.05 6.01 4.82
N ASP A 59 3.85 7.32 4.71
CA ASP A 59 2.84 7.87 3.80
C ASP A 59 3.46 8.46 2.53
N GLY A 60 4.76 8.32 2.36
CA GLY A 60 5.45 8.84 1.20
C GLY A 60 5.39 7.91 0.00
N PRO A 61 5.96 8.35 -1.12
CA PRO A 61 5.98 7.52 -2.33
C PRO A 61 6.78 6.25 -2.12
N CYS A 62 6.29 5.17 -2.71
CA CYS A 62 6.91 3.84 -2.59
C CYS A 62 6.97 3.33 -1.16
N GLN A 63 6.09 3.81 -0.31
CA GLN A 63 5.96 3.32 1.06
C GLN A 63 4.61 2.68 1.26
N TRP A 64 4.52 1.87 2.30
CA TRP A 64 3.27 1.21 2.63
C TRP A 64 2.77 1.67 3.99
N ASN A 65 1.46 1.54 4.21
CA ASN A 65 0.90 1.80 5.53
C ASN A 65 -0.33 0.92 5.74
N TRP A 66 -0.78 0.90 6.98
CA TRP A 66 -1.98 0.15 7.32
C TRP A 66 -3.21 0.82 6.72
N PRO A 67 -4.23 0.03 6.33
CA PRO A 67 -5.48 0.62 5.87
C PRO A 67 -6.09 1.45 6.98
N LYS A 68 -6.70 2.56 6.61
CA LYS A 68 -7.38 3.38 7.58
C LYS A 68 -8.65 2.69 8.05
N ARG A 69 -9.03 2.97 9.27
CA ARG A 69 -10.27 2.43 9.80
C ARG A 69 -11.45 3.00 9.06
N GLU A 70 -12.52 2.24 9.09
CA GLU A 70 -13.75 2.60 8.43
C GLU A 70 -14.23 4.00 8.78
N GLY A 71 -14.16 4.38 10.05
CA GLY A 71 -14.56 5.72 10.47
C GLY A 71 -13.69 6.84 9.97
N GLU A 72 -12.51 6.51 9.45
CA GLU A 72 -11.58 7.50 8.90
C GLU A 72 -11.70 7.64 7.39
N ILE A 73 -12.47 6.76 6.76
CA ILE A 73 -12.64 6.75 5.31
C ILE A 73 -14.11 6.98 5.01
N LYS A 74 -14.53 8.21 5.21
CA LYS A 74 -15.94 8.55 5.10
C LYS A 74 -16.53 8.30 3.73
N SER A 75 -15.74 8.47 2.71
CA SER A 75 -16.22 8.21 1.35
C SER A 75 -16.65 6.76 1.16
N GLN A 76 -16.05 5.85 1.89
CA GLN A 76 -16.40 4.45 1.79
C GLN A 76 -17.66 4.08 2.54
N GLU A 77 -18.00 4.86 3.53
CA GLU A 77 -19.24 4.63 4.27
C GLU A 77 -20.47 4.78 3.40
N LYS A 78 -20.34 5.51 2.32
CA LYS A 78 -21.45 5.79 1.44
C LYS A 78 -21.54 4.85 0.26
N VAL A 79 -20.60 3.97 0.14
CA VAL A 79 -20.62 3.00 -0.94
C VAL A 79 -21.68 1.97 -0.63
N PRO A 80 -22.64 1.78 -1.51
CA PRO A 80 -23.68 0.78 -1.29
C PRO A 80 -23.07 -0.60 -1.21
N ALA A 81 -23.57 -1.37 -0.31
CA ALA A 81 -23.14 -2.75 -0.19
C ALA A 81 -23.58 -3.56 -1.39
#